data_142814a056b51b1fd9fc548ecf184f27
#
_entry.id   142814a056b51b1fd9fc548ecf184f27
#
_cell.length_a   1.000
_cell.length_b   1.000
_cell.length_c   1.000
_cell.angle_alpha   90.00
_cell.angle_beta   90.00
_cell.angle_gamma   90.00
#
_symmetry.space_group_name_H-M   'P 1'
#
loop_
_entity.id
_entity.type
_entity.pdbx_description
1 polymer ?
#
loop_
_entity_poly.entity_id
_entity_poly.type
_entity_poly.pdbx_seq_one_letter_code
_entity_poly.pdbx_strand_id
1 'polypeptide(L)'
;FPFSSNELATWRNLPATLALGGFALLRGQRFATQHLRAHVIRSVSGGTSTLIYFYTLTLLPLATAVTLGYSSAIFLALLSFILLHEHITHRTVAVLIIGLMGVVVLLHPGFSAGQAWGLSCGLFGAAATGLAHLQLREMSATGEPAWRIVFYFSLVSTLMSAMLATVQGWHTPPLASLPYLLGIGVSGLTAQLALTRAYAVGQKFTVAALSYLTVVYSVVFGHYLFHETLGWQEMAGIAIIITAGLVSITRNPH
;
A
#
# COMPACT_ATOMS: atom_id res chain seq x y z
N PHE A 1 7.74 18.60 11.02
CA PHE A 1 6.73 19.26 10.19
C PHE A 1 5.40 19.25 10.93
N PRO A 2 4.61 20.36 10.94
CA PRO A 2 3.38 20.49 11.73
C PRO A 2 2.15 19.85 11.06
N PHE A 3 2.32 18.96 10.08
CA PHE A 3 1.22 18.37 9.32
C PHE A 3 0.54 17.23 10.05
N SER A 4 -0.78 17.20 10.04
CA SER A 4 -1.55 16.05 10.49
C SER A 4 -1.41 14.88 9.49
N SER A 5 -1.66 13.66 9.97
CA SER A 5 -1.67 12.46 9.13
C SER A 5 -2.63 12.59 7.94
N ASN A 6 -3.77 13.26 8.14
CA ASN A 6 -4.77 13.46 7.10
C ASN A 6 -4.33 14.47 6.05
N GLU A 7 -3.61 15.53 6.45
CA GLU A 7 -3.01 16.48 5.50
C GLU A 7 -1.96 15.78 4.63
N LEU A 8 -1.07 14.97 5.22
CA LEU A 8 -0.07 14.21 4.47
C LEU A 8 -0.71 13.23 3.50
N ALA A 9 -1.79 12.54 3.91
CA ALA A 9 -2.56 11.67 3.02
C ALA A 9 -3.18 12.45 1.84
N THR A 10 -3.65 13.68 2.10
CA THR A 10 -4.19 14.55 1.05
C THR A 10 -3.09 14.99 0.09
N TRP A 11 -1.97 15.50 0.58
CA TRP A 11 -0.83 15.92 -0.26
C TRP A 11 -0.24 14.76 -1.06
N ARG A 12 -0.30 13.53 -0.55
CA ARG A 12 0.13 12.33 -1.27
C ARG A 12 -0.76 12.00 -2.47
N ASN A 13 -2.09 12.20 -2.36
CA ASN A 13 -3.05 11.76 -3.39
C ASN A 13 -3.49 12.90 -4.32
N LEU A 14 -3.50 14.15 -3.87
CA LEU A 14 -3.92 15.31 -4.65
C LEU A 14 -3.14 15.50 -5.97
N PRO A 15 -1.80 15.41 -6.00
CA PRO A 15 -1.04 15.53 -7.25
C PRO A 15 -1.42 14.46 -8.27
N ALA A 16 -1.69 13.23 -7.82
CA ALA A 16 -2.15 12.14 -8.68
C ALA A 16 -3.54 12.42 -9.27
N THR A 17 -4.46 12.95 -8.47
CA THR A 17 -5.80 13.35 -8.91
C THR A 17 -5.72 14.43 -9.98
N LEU A 18 -4.94 15.49 -9.73
CA LEU A 18 -4.79 16.61 -10.67
C LEU A 18 -4.07 16.20 -11.96
N ALA A 19 -2.97 15.43 -11.85
CA ALA A 19 -2.21 15.02 -13.01
C ALA A 19 -3.00 14.06 -13.92
N LEU A 20 -3.69 13.05 -13.33
CA LEU A 20 -4.47 12.10 -14.12
C LEU A 20 -5.78 12.68 -14.61
N GLY A 21 -6.41 13.57 -13.84
CA GLY A 21 -7.58 14.33 -14.28
C GLY A 21 -7.23 15.24 -15.46
N GLY A 22 -6.15 16.02 -15.35
CA GLY A 22 -5.62 16.86 -16.43
C GLY A 22 -5.23 16.05 -17.68
N PHE A 23 -4.52 14.93 -17.49
CA PHE A 23 -4.19 14.01 -18.58
C PHE A 23 -5.45 13.53 -19.32
N ALA A 24 -6.48 13.12 -18.58
CA ALA A 24 -7.72 12.63 -19.18
C ALA A 24 -8.45 13.70 -19.98
N LEU A 25 -8.55 14.94 -19.43
CA LEU A 25 -9.16 16.07 -20.12
C LEU A 25 -8.41 16.45 -21.40
N LEU A 26 -7.08 16.58 -21.31
CA LEU A 26 -6.24 16.98 -22.46
C LEU A 26 -6.23 15.93 -23.57
N ARG A 27 -6.39 14.65 -23.23
CA ARG A 27 -6.42 13.54 -24.18
C ARG A 27 -7.82 13.13 -24.60
N GLY A 28 -8.86 13.85 -24.18
CA GLY A 28 -10.25 13.52 -24.48
C GLY A 28 -10.68 12.12 -23.96
N GLN A 29 -10.01 11.64 -22.89
CA GLN A 29 -10.34 10.34 -22.32
C GLN A 29 -11.63 10.38 -21.53
N ARG A 30 -12.45 9.32 -21.63
CA ARG A 30 -13.73 9.24 -20.92
C ARG A 30 -13.51 8.77 -19.48
N PHE A 31 -14.01 9.54 -18.52
CA PHE A 31 -14.05 9.14 -17.10
C PHE A 31 -15.08 8.02 -16.85
N ALA A 32 -16.15 7.99 -17.66
CA ALA A 32 -17.19 6.98 -17.49
C ALA A 32 -16.63 5.55 -17.55
N THR A 33 -17.10 4.71 -16.63
CA THR A 33 -16.74 3.32 -16.50
C THR A 33 -17.98 2.44 -16.34
N GLN A 34 -17.95 1.21 -16.83
CA GLN A 34 -18.97 0.21 -16.57
C GLN A 34 -18.78 -0.51 -15.22
N HIS A 35 -17.60 -0.30 -14.58
CA HIS A 35 -17.22 -0.98 -13.35
C HIS A 35 -17.23 -0.04 -12.12
N LEU A 36 -18.19 0.91 -12.07
CA LEU A 36 -18.26 1.94 -11.03
C LEU A 36 -18.25 1.34 -9.60
N ARG A 37 -19.00 0.25 -9.39
CA ARG A 37 -19.04 -0.45 -8.10
C ARG A 37 -17.65 -0.92 -7.66
N ALA A 38 -16.86 -1.50 -8.58
CA ALA A 38 -15.50 -1.95 -8.30
C ALA A 38 -14.57 -0.77 -7.98
N HIS A 39 -14.69 0.34 -8.73
CA HIS A 39 -13.96 1.58 -8.42
C HIS A 39 -14.30 2.12 -7.04
N VAL A 40 -15.57 2.14 -6.66
CA VAL A 40 -15.99 2.60 -5.32
C VAL A 40 -15.41 1.69 -4.23
N ILE A 41 -15.58 0.37 -4.34
CA ILE A 41 -15.04 -0.58 -3.35
C ILE A 41 -13.50 -0.43 -3.26
N ARG A 42 -12.79 -0.39 -4.39
CA ARG A 42 -11.33 -0.21 -4.44
C ARG A 42 -10.90 1.11 -3.79
N SER A 43 -11.60 2.18 -4.10
CA SER A 43 -11.23 3.52 -3.64
C SER A 43 -11.54 3.72 -2.16
N VAL A 44 -12.71 3.28 -1.71
CA VAL A 44 -13.10 3.38 -0.31
C VAL A 44 -12.24 2.46 0.56
N SER A 45 -12.06 1.19 0.18
CA SER A 45 -11.20 0.28 0.96
C SER A 45 -9.75 0.75 1.01
N GLY A 46 -9.18 1.19 -0.12
CA GLY A 46 -7.82 1.70 -0.16
C GLY A 46 -7.65 3.06 0.55
N GLY A 47 -8.62 3.96 0.43
CA GLY A 47 -8.63 5.23 1.17
C GLY A 47 -8.73 5.02 2.68
N THR A 48 -9.68 4.20 3.12
CA THR A 48 -9.84 3.80 4.52
C THR A 48 -8.56 3.15 5.06
N SER A 49 -7.96 2.23 4.29
CA SER A 49 -6.69 1.61 4.67
C SER A 49 -5.59 2.65 4.87
N THR A 50 -5.46 3.62 3.97
CA THR A 50 -4.47 4.69 4.08
C THR A 50 -4.67 5.53 5.34
N LEU A 51 -5.91 5.94 5.63
CA LEU A 51 -6.25 6.71 6.83
C LEU A 51 -5.97 5.91 8.11
N ILE A 52 -6.38 4.65 8.15
CA ILE A 52 -6.13 3.77 9.29
C ILE A 52 -4.64 3.52 9.47
N TYR A 53 -3.87 3.34 8.40
CA TYR A 53 -2.43 3.18 8.50
C TYR A 53 -1.78 4.39 9.16
N PHE A 54 -2.09 5.61 8.72
CA PHE A 54 -1.59 6.82 9.37
C PHE A 54 -2.05 6.95 10.83
N TYR A 55 -3.29 6.58 11.13
CA TYR A 55 -3.77 6.55 12.50
C TYR A 55 -3.03 5.51 13.35
N THR A 56 -2.78 4.32 12.81
CA THR A 56 -2.00 3.26 13.47
C THR A 56 -0.58 3.72 13.82
N LEU A 57 0.04 4.55 12.98
CA LEU A 57 1.35 5.15 13.24
C LEU A 57 1.36 6.09 14.47
N THR A 58 0.21 6.62 14.88
CA THR A 58 0.11 7.41 16.12
C THR A 58 -0.05 6.53 17.37
N LEU A 59 -0.46 5.27 17.21
CA LEU A 59 -0.74 4.34 18.29
C LEU A 59 0.38 3.31 18.53
N LEU A 60 1.14 2.99 17.49
CA LEU A 60 2.14 1.92 17.50
C LEU A 60 3.50 2.41 17.00
N PRO A 61 4.60 1.77 17.44
CA PRO A 61 5.91 1.98 16.83
C PRO A 61 5.86 1.74 15.32
N LEU A 62 6.64 2.54 14.56
CA LEU A 62 6.68 2.47 13.10
C LEU A 62 6.89 1.04 12.58
N ALA A 63 7.84 0.31 13.15
CA ALA A 63 8.14 -1.06 12.75
C ALA A 63 6.92 -1.99 12.91
N THR A 64 6.16 -1.86 14.01
CA THR A 64 4.96 -2.65 14.27
C THR A 64 3.84 -2.30 13.27
N ALA A 65 3.57 -1.01 13.05
CA ALA A 65 2.54 -0.55 12.11
C ALA A 65 2.84 -1.01 10.67
N VAL A 66 4.11 -0.88 10.23
CA VAL A 66 4.56 -1.33 8.90
C VAL A 66 4.42 -2.85 8.75
N THR A 67 4.86 -3.62 9.76
CA THR A 67 4.72 -5.09 9.76
C THR A 67 3.27 -5.53 9.62
N LEU A 68 2.36 -4.88 10.38
CA LEU A 68 0.92 -5.15 10.26
C LEU A 68 0.39 -4.82 8.86
N GLY A 69 0.82 -3.72 8.26
CA GLY A 69 0.47 -3.34 6.89
C GLY A 69 0.83 -4.43 5.87
N TYR A 70 1.99 -5.06 6.02
CA TYR A 70 2.42 -6.15 5.13
C TYR A 70 1.62 -7.45 5.29
N SER A 71 0.88 -7.65 6.39
CA SER A 71 -0.06 -8.76 6.50
C SER A 71 -1.22 -8.69 5.48
N SER A 72 -1.38 -7.55 4.79
CA SER A 72 -2.35 -7.38 3.70
C SER A 72 -2.20 -8.41 2.57
N ALA A 73 -1.01 -8.94 2.33
CA ALA A 73 -0.77 -10.02 1.37
C ALA A 73 -1.47 -11.33 1.80
N ILE A 74 -1.50 -11.62 3.10
CA ILE A 74 -2.23 -12.77 3.65
C ILE A 74 -3.73 -12.52 3.56
N PHE A 75 -4.20 -11.30 3.87
CA PHE A 75 -5.61 -10.93 3.71
C PHE A 75 -6.05 -10.97 2.24
N LEU A 76 -5.21 -10.59 1.29
CA LEU A 76 -5.48 -10.75 -0.14
C LEU A 76 -5.74 -12.22 -0.48
N ALA A 77 -4.91 -13.15 0.02
CA ALA A 77 -5.11 -14.58 -0.19
C ALA A 77 -6.41 -15.06 0.47
N LEU A 78 -6.64 -14.71 1.73
CA LEU A 78 -7.85 -15.08 2.46
C LEU A 78 -9.12 -14.57 1.75
N LEU A 79 -9.14 -13.30 1.32
CA LEU A 79 -10.28 -12.71 0.61
C LEU A 79 -10.47 -13.33 -0.78
N SER A 80 -9.39 -13.69 -1.50
CA SER A 80 -9.49 -14.43 -2.76
C SER A 80 -10.17 -15.79 -2.56
N PHE A 81 -9.82 -16.50 -1.49
CA PHE A 81 -10.47 -17.78 -1.14
C PHE A 81 -11.95 -17.59 -0.78
N ILE A 82 -12.27 -16.60 0.08
CA ILE A 82 -13.64 -16.42 0.59
C ILE A 82 -14.57 -15.80 -0.48
N LEU A 83 -14.13 -14.75 -1.18
CA LEU A 83 -14.98 -13.97 -2.08
C LEU A 83 -14.99 -14.49 -3.52
N LEU A 84 -13.86 -15.00 -3.99
CA LEU A 84 -13.73 -15.51 -5.37
C LEU A 84 -13.73 -17.04 -5.43
N HIS A 85 -13.79 -17.73 -4.29
CA HIS A 85 -13.75 -19.20 -4.18
C HIS A 85 -12.52 -19.79 -4.90
N GLU A 86 -11.42 -19.05 -4.95
CA GLU A 86 -10.20 -19.50 -5.59
C GLU A 86 -9.46 -20.53 -4.71
N HIS A 87 -9.01 -21.60 -5.34
CA HIS A 87 -8.14 -22.56 -4.67
C HIS A 87 -6.72 -22.01 -4.52
N ILE A 88 -6.32 -21.70 -3.29
CA ILE A 88 -4.98 -21.21 -2.99
C ILE A 88 -4.12 -22.38 -2.59
N THR A 89 -2.99 -22.56 -3.29
CA THR A 89 -2.07 -23.66 -2.99
C THR A 89 -1.39 -23.43 -1.64
N HIS A 90 -1.15 -24.50 -0.88
CA HIS A 90 -0.40 -24.42 0.38
C HIS A 90 0.97 -23.77 0.22
N ARG A 91 1.57 -23.91 -0.96
CA ARG A 91 2.83 -23.26 -1.32
C ARG A 91 2.70 -21.73 -1.37
N THR A 92 1.65 -21.20 -2.00
CA THR A 92 1.38 -19.74 -2.04
C THR A 92 1.24 -19.20 -0.62
N VAL A 93 0.46 -19.88 0.22
CA VAL A 93 0.31 -19.50 1.63
C VAL A 93 1.66 -19.53 2.36
N ALA A 94 2.45 -20.60 2.17
CA ALA A 94 3.77 -20.72 2.79
C ALA A 94 4.72 -19.58 2.37
N VAL A 95 4.76 -19.22 1.09
CA VAL A 95 5.59 -18.12 0.58
C VAL A 95 5.18 -16.78 1.21
N LEU A 96 3.88 -16.51 1.31
CA LEU A 96 3.39 -15.26 1.93
C LEU A 96 3.71 -15.21 3.42
N ILE A 97 3.57 -16.34 4.14
CA ILE A 97 3.91 -16.42 5.56
C ILE A 97 5.43 -16.27 5.76
N ILE A 98 6.25 -16.98 4.99
CA ILE A 98 7.73 -16.90 5.09
C ILE A 98 8.19 -15.47 4.79
N GLY A 99 7.64 -14.81 3.75
CA GLY A 99 7.95 -13.43 3.43
C GLY A 99 7.58 -12.47 4.58
N LEU A 100 6.40 -12.65 5.18
CA LEU A 100 5.99 -11.86 6.35
C LEU A 100 6.89 -12.13 7.57
N MET A 101 7.29 -13.39 7.80
CA MET A 101 8.27 -13.71 8.86
C MET A 101 9.61 -13.01 8.63
N GLY A 102 10.06 -12.90 7.37
CA GLY A 102 11.23 -12.10 7.02
C GLY A 102 11.07 -10.62 7.40
N VAL A 103 9.89 -10.03 7.16
CA VAL A 103 9.57 -8.66 7.58
C VAL A 103 9.58 -8.54 9.11
N VAL A 104 9.02 -9.51 9.84
CA VAL A 104 9.04 -9.54 11.31
C VAL A 104 10.48 -9.61 11.84
N VAL A 105 11.32 -10.46 11.27
CA VAL A 105 12.73 -10.58 11.66
C VAL A 105 13.49 -9.29 11.37
N LEU A 106 13.20 -8.62 10.26
CA LEU A 106 13.91 -7.40 9.84
C LEU A 106 13.49 -6.17 10.64
N LEU A 107 12.21 -5.99 10.90
CA LEU A 107 11.66 -4.78 11.52
C LEU A 107 11.59 -4.86 13.06
N HIS A 108 11.77 -6.04 13.66
CA HIS A 108 11.70 -6.26 15.11
C HIS A 108 10.49 -5.56 15.77
N PRO A 109 9.24 -5.87 15.35
CA PRO A 109 8.08 -5.19 15.87
C PRO A 109 7.94 -5.40 17.38
N GLY A 110 7.82 -4.31 18.14
CA GLY A 110 7.58 -4.37 19.58
C GLY A 110 6.07 -4.52 19.87
N PHE A 111 5.76 -5.40 20.82
CA PHE A 111 4.39 -5.58 21.31
C PHE A 111 4.37 -5.28 22.80
N SER A 112 3.64 -4.23 23.19
CA SER A 112 3.50 -3.82 24.59
C SER A 112 2.07 -4.00 25.07
N ALA A 113 1.90 -4.26 26.36
CA ALA A 113 0.59 -4.29 26.99
C ALA A 113 -0.13 -2.94 26.79
N GLY A 114 -1.43 -2.97 26.47
CA GLY A 114 -2.23 -1.77 26.19
C GLY A 114 -2.31 -1.36 24.71
N GLN A 115 -1.57 -1.98 23.82
CA GLN A 115 -1.58 -1.66 22.38
C GLN A 115 -2.66 -2.41 21.58
N ALA A 116 -3.55 -3.17 22.22
CA ALA A 116 -4.55 -4.00 21.55
C ALA A 116 -5.41 -3.23 20.53
N TRP A 117 -5.80 -1.98 20.85
CA TRP A 117 -6.55 -1.14 19.92
C TRP A 117 -5.75 -0.80 18.67
N GLY A 118 -4.51 -0.38 18.81
CA GLY A 118 -3.62 -0.08 17.67
C GLY A 118 -3.37 -1.30 16.79
N LEU A 119 -3.17 -2.48 17.40
CA LEU A 119 -3.01 -3.74 16.68
C LEU A 119 -4.27 -4.11 15.89
N SER A 120 -5.45 -3.96 16.50
CA SER A 120 -6.75 -4.19 15.83
C SER A 120 -6.95 -3.24 14.65
N CYS A 121 -6.65 -1.95 14.81
CA CYS A 121 -6.67 -0.96 13.73
C CYS A 121 -5.72 -1.35 12.59
N GLY A 122 -4.48 -1.73 12.92
CA GLY A 122 -3.48 -2.14 11.92
C GLY A 122 -3.91 -3.37 11.12
N LEU A 123 -4.46 -4.39 11.77
CA LEU A 123 -4.98 -5.59 11.09
C LEU A 123 -6.20 -5.26 10.23
N PHE A 124 -7.13 -4.42 10.71
CA PHE A 124 -8.26 -3.98 9.90
C PHE A 124 -7.80 -3.17 8.68
N GLY A 125 -6.83 -2.26 8.85
CA GLY A 125 -6.20 -1.54 7.74
C GLY A 125 -5.54 -2.47 6.72
N ALA A 126 -4.86 -3.52 7.19
CA ALA A 126 -4.26 -4.53 6.32
C ALA A 126 -5.31 -5.35 5.56
N ALA A 127 -6.43 -5.71 6.20
CA ALA A 127 -7.54 -6.38 5.53
C ALA A 127 -8.19 -5.48 4.46
N ALA A 128 -8.38 -4.20 4.76
CA ALA A 128 -8.88 -3.21 3.79
C ALA A 128 -7.91 -3.04 2.61
N THR A 129 -6.59 -3.06 2.85
CA THR A 129 -5.57 -3.08 1.79
C THR A 129 -5.67 -4.34 0.93
N GLY A 130 -5.82 -5.51 1.55
CA GLY A 130 -6.01 -6.79 0.85
C GLY A 130 -7.22 -6.75 -0.08
N LEU A 131 -8.36 -6.22 0.40
CA LEU A 131 -9.56 -6.01 -0.41
C LEU A 131 -9.31 -5.04 -1.56
N ALA A 132 -8.62 -3.94 -1.31
CA ALA A 132 -8.28 -2.96 -2.34
C ALA A 132 -7.40 -3.57 -3.45
N HIS A 133 -6.43 -4.41 -3.10
CA HIS A 133 -5.57 -5.11 -4.06
C HIS A 133 -6.34 -6.18 -4.83
N LEU A 134 -7.30 -6.87 -4.19
CA LEU A 134 -8.18 -7.82 -4.86
C LEU A 134 -9.00 -7.11 -5.95
N GLN A 135 -9.68 -6.00 -5.60
CA GLN A 135 -10.45 -5.20 -6.56
C GLN A 135 -9.56 -4.62 -7.67
N LEU A 136 -8.34 -4.20 -7.34
CA LEU A 136 -7.36 -3.73 -8.31
C LEU A 136 -7.07 -4.80 -9.37
N ARG A 137 -6.83 -6.03 -8.94
CA ARG A 137 -6.58 -7.18 -9.83
C ARG A 137 -7.78 -7.47 -10.71
N GLU A 138 -8.97 -7.55 -10.11
CA GLU A 138 -10.22 -7.83 -10.83
C GLU A 138 -10.51 -6.78 -11.91
N MET A 139 -10.43 -5.50 -11.57
CA MET A 139 -10.62 -4.42 -12.55
C MET A 139 -9.56 -4.44 -13.66
N SER A 140 -8.31 -4.73 -13.33
CA SER A 140 -7.25 -4.85 -14.33
C SER A 140 -7.52 -6.00 -15.30
N ALA A 141 -8.10 -7.10 -14.82
CA ALA A 141 -8.46 -8.26 -15.64
C ALA A 141 -9.63 -7.96 -16.61
N THR A 142 -10.51 -7.00 -16.29
CA THR A 142 -11.58 -6.56 -17.20
C THR A 142 -11.12 -5.55 -18.26
N GLY A 143 -9.82 -5.22 -18.29
CA GLY A 143 -9.26 -4.26 -19.25
C GLY A 143 -9.44 -2.79 -18.85
N GLU A 144 -9.84 -2.52 -17.61
CA GLU A 144 -9.95 -1.15 -17.12
C GLU A 144 -8.57 -0.47 -17.15
N PRO A 145 -8.43 0.73 -17.75
CA PRO A 145 -7.12 1.35 -17.91
C PRO A 145 -6.55 1.81 -16.56
N ALA A 146 -5.26 1.56 -16.36
CA ALA A 146 -4.55 1.83 -15.11
C ALA A 146 -4.71 3.30 -14.63
N TRP A 147 -4.66 4.27 -15.55
CA TRP A 147 -4.83 5.69 -15.21
C TRP A 147 -6.18 5.97 -14.56
N ARG A 148 -7.27 5.31 -15.05
CA ARG A 148 -8.62 5.51 -14.52
C ARG A 148 -8.76 4.88 -13.13
N ILE A 149 -8.20 3.68 -12.93
CA ILE A 149 -8.19 3.01 -11.62
C ILE A 149 -7.47 3.89 -10.59
N VAL A 150 -6.30 4.43 -10.94
CA VAL A 150 -5.53 5.29 -10.05
C VAL A 150 -6.21 6.63 -9.83
N PHE A 151 -6.83 7.21 -10.88
CA PHE A 151 -7.58 8.47 -10.78
C PHE A 151 -8.72 8.38 -9.75
N TYR A 152 -9.61 7.38 -9.89
CA TYR A 152 -10.72 7.22 -8.96
C TYR A 152 -10.25 6.96 -7.54
N PHE A 153 -9.23 6.12 -7.37
CA PHE A 153 -8.63 5.90 -6.06
C PHE A 153 -8.06 7.18 -5.44
N SER A 154 -7.27 7.94 -6.21
CA SER A 154 -6.65 9.17 -5.72
C SER A 154 -7.69 10.24 -5.42
N LEU A 155 -8.72 10.37 -6.27
CA LEU A 155 -9.82 11.32 -6.06
C LEU A 155 -10.56 11.03 -4.76
N VAL A 156 -11.03 9.79 -4.56
CA VAL A 156 -11.79 9.41 -3.36
C VAL A 156 -10.90 9.51 -2.11
N SER A 157 -9.64 9.05 -2.19
CA SER A 157 -8.70 9.16 -1.07
C SER A 157 -8.39 10.63 -0.72
N THR A 158 -8.25 11.51 -1.72
CA THR A 158 -8.09 12.95 -1.50
C THR A 158 -9.30 13.55 -0.81
N LEU A 159 -10.52 13.23 -1.28
CA LEU A 159 -11.75 13.74 -0.68
C LEU A 159 -11.92 13.26 0.76
N MET A 160 -11.69 11.97 1.03
CA MET A 160 -11.78 11.41 2.38
C MET A 160 -10.78 12.06 3.34
N SER A 161 -9.51 12.15 2.94
CA SER A 161 -8.46 12.72 3.79
C SER A 161 -8.61 14.22 3.95
N ALA A 162 -8.98 14.96 2.90
CA ALA A 162 -9.23 16.40 2.97
C ALA A 162 -10.42 16.74 3.87
N MET A 163 -11.50 15.95 3.81
CA MET A 163 -12.65 16.12 4.70
C MET A 163 -12.23 15.97 6.17
N LEU A 164 -11.43 14.97 6.50
CA LEU A 164 -10.94 14.77 7.86
C LEU A 164 -9.93 15.86 8.27
N ALA A 165 -9.05 16.29 7.37
CA ALA A 165 -8.13 17.39 7.61
C ALA A 165 -8.88 18.70 7.88
N THR A 166 -10.00 18.96 7.18
CA THR A 166 -10.84 20.14 7.40
C THR A 166 -11.47 20.16 8.79
N VAL A 167 -11.86 18.99 9.32
CA VAL A 167 -12.39 18.89 10.69
C VAL A 167 -11.30 19.11 11.74
N GLN A 168 -10.05 18.70 11.45
CA GLN A 168 -8.93 18.85 12.39
C GLN A 168 -8.24 20.23 12.30
N GLY A 169 -8.51 20.98 11.25
CA GLY A 169 -7.83 22.24 10.92
C GLY A 169 -6.63 22.02 9.99
N TRP A 170 -6.48 22.91 9.00
CA TRP A 170 -5.38 22.89 8.06
C TRP A 170 -4.19 23.72 8.57
N HIS A 171 -2.99 23.18 8.39
CA HIS A 171 -1.76 23.95 8.61
C HIS A 171 -1.29 24.52 7.28
N THR A 172 -0.99 25.82 7.27
CA THR A 172 -0.38 26.46 6.09
C THR A 172 1.02 25.87 5.87
N PRO A 173 1.28 25.23 4.72
CA PRO A 173 2.59 24.63 4.47
C PRO A 173 3.67 25.72 4.36
N PRO A 174 4.74 25.67 5.17
CA PRO A 174 5.90 26.50 4.96
C PRO A 174 6.47 26.30 3.55
N LEU A 175 6.96 27.35 2.91
CA LEU A 175 7.51 27.27 1.55
C LEU A 175 8.60 26.20 1.43
N ALA A 176 9.41 26.04 2.48
CA ALA A 176 10.47 25.03 2.56
C ALA A 176 9.95 23.58 2.55
N SER A 177 8.67 23.35 2.88
CA SER A 177 8.09 21.98 2.87
C SER A 177 7.49 21.57 1.51
N LEU A 178 7.25 22.55 0.61
CA LEU A 178 6.63 22.26 -0.70
C LEU A 178 7.38 21.22 -1.53
N PRO A 179 8.72 21.24 -1.65
CA PRO A 179 9.44 20.22 -2.40
C PRO A 179 9.21 18.80 -1.84
N TYR A 180 9.13 18.66 -0.52
CA TYR A 180 8.86 17.36 0.12
C TYR A 180 7.43 16.90 -0.11
N LEU A 181 6.45 17.79 -0.04
CA LEU A 181 5.04 17.49 -0.31
C LEU A 181 4.83 17.08 -1.77
N LEU A 182 5.47 17.79 -2.70
CA LEU A 182 5.46 17.41 -4.12
C LEU A 182 6.18 16.08 -4.34
N GLY A 183 7.30 15.85 -3.69
CA GLY A 183 8.03 14.58 -3.73
C GLY A 183 7.17 13.41 -3.28
N ILE A 184 6.44 13.55 -2.16
CA ILE A 184 5.49 12.53 -1.67
C ILE A 184 4.37 12.30 -2.69
N GLY A 185 3.83 13.35 -3.31
CA GLY A 185 2.77 13.23 -4.31
C GLY A 185 3.22 12.56 -5.60
N VAL A 186 4.38 12.95 -6.14
CA VAL A 186 4.94 12.38 -7.38
C VAL A 186 5.34 10.92 -7.16
N SER A 187 6.03 10.61 -6.06
CA SER A 187 6.38 9.23 -5.72
C SER A 187 5.14 8.37 -5.47
N GLY A 188 4.10 8.93 -4.81
CA GLY A 188 2.82 8.27 -4.60
C GLY A 188 2.10 7.95 -5.92
N LEU A 189 2.05 8.88 -6.87
CA LEU A 189 1.48 8.67 -8.21
C LEU A 189 2.24 7.57 -8.96
N THR A 190 3.56 7.67 -9.01
CA THR A 190 4.41 6.71 -9.70
C THR A 190 4.25 5.30 -9.10
N ALA A 191 4.26 5.19 -7.77
CA ALA A 191 4.06 3.94 -7.07
C ALA A 191 2.67 3.33 -7.36
N GLN A 192 1.60 4.13 -7.38
CA GLN A 192 0.24 3.65 -7.67
C GLN A 192 0.09 3.17 -9.11
N LEU A 193 0.67 3.87 -10.08
CA LEU A 193 0.66 3.44 -11.48
C LEU A 193 1.47 2.15 -11.67
N ALA A 194 2.65 2.07 -11.06
CA ALA A 194 3.50 0.86 -11.10
C ALA A 194 2.81 -0.33 -10.45
N LEU A 195 2.21 -0.14 -9.27
CA LEU A 195 1.46 -1.17 -8.57
C LEU A 195 0.26 -1.66 -9.39
N THR A 196 -0.52 -0.73 -9.96
CA THR A 196 -1.66 -1.06 -10.81
C THR A 196 -1.21 -1.85 -12.04
N ARG A 197 -0.10 -1.45 -12.66
CA ARG A 197 0.48 -2.18 -13.80
C ARG A 197 0.98 -3.57 -13.39
N ALA A 198 1.63 -3.68 -12.23
CA ALA A 198 2.11 -4.96 -11.71
C ALA A 198 0.95 -5.95 -11.50
N TYR A 199 -0.16 -5.52 -10.90
CA TYR A 199 -1.36 -6.35 -10.74
C TYR A 199 -2.08 -6.64 -12.05
N ALA A 200 -1.96 -5.78 -13.07
CA ALA A 200 -2.56 -6.02 -14.39
C ALA A 200 -1.84 -7.14 -15.17
N VAL A 201 -0.52 -7.18 -15.10
CA VAL A 201 0.30 -8.11 -15.91
C VAL A 201 0.86 -9.30 -15.11
N GLY A 202 0.96 -9.16 -13.79
CA GLY A 202 1.55 -10.17 -12.92
C GLY A 202 0.51 -11.06 -12.24
N GLN A 203 1.00 -12.15 -11.64
CA GLN A 203 0.19 -12.98 -10.76
C GLN A 203 0.01 -12.28 -9.40
N LYS A 204 -1.23 -12.13 -8.92
CA LYS A 204 -1.56 -11.33 -7.73
C LYS A 204 -0.78 -11.73 -6.47
N PHE A 205 -0.59 -13.01 -6.23
CA PHE A 205 0.15 -13.48 -5.04
C PHE A 205 1.67 -13.28 -5.17
N THR A 206 2.20 -13.37 -6.39
CA THR A 206 3.60 -13.04 -6.67
C THR A 206 3.86 -11.55 -6.47
N VAL A 207 2.98 -10.69 -6.98
CA VAL A 207 3.06 -9.23 -6.76
C VAL A 207 2.97 -8.89 -5.26
N ALA A 208 2.04 -9.55 -4.53
CA ALA A 208 1.91 -9.37 -3.10
C ALA A 208 3.17 -9.82 -2.32
N ALA A 209 3.77 -10.96 -2.69
CA ALA A 209 5.02 -11.42 -2.07
C ALA A 209 6.20 -10.49 -2.39
N LEU A 210 6.29 -9.99 -3.62
CA LEU A 210 7.33 -9.04 -4.02
C LEU A 210 7.19 -7.67 -3.36
N SER A 211 5.99 -7.30 -2.88
CA SER A 211 5.81 -6.06 -2.13
C SER A 211 6.64 -6.01 -0.84
N TYR A 212 6.99 -7.16 -0.25
CA TYR A 212 7.88 -7.22 0.90
C TYR A 212 9.28 -6.67 0.61
N LEU A 213 9.74 -6.68 -0.65
CA LEU A 213 11.02 -6.07 -1.05
C LEU A 213 11.08 -4.56 -0.76
N THR A 214 9.93 -3.90 -0.63
CA THR A 214 9.89 -2.49 -0.23
C THR A 214 10.58 -2.27 1.12
N VAL A 215 10.45 -3.22 2.07
CA VAL A 215 11.12 -3.15 3.36
C VAL A 215 12.63 -3.27 3.19
N VAL A 216 13.09 -4.17 2.32
CA VAL A 216 14.51 -4.31 1.99
C VAL A 216 15.06 -3.01 1.41
N TYR A 217 14.36 -2.41 0.45
CA TYR A 217 14.77 -1.11 -0.11
C TYR A 217 14.78 0.00 0.95
N SER A 218 13.82 0.02 1.87
CA SER A 218 13.79 1.01 2.96
C SER A 218 15.02 0.91 3.84
N VAL A 219 15.45 -0.31 4.18
CA VAL A 219 16.66 -0.55 4.98
C VAL A 219 17.93 -0.16 4.20
N VAL A 220 18.01 -0.49 2.92
CA VAL A 220 19.12 -0.09 2.05
C VAL A 220 19.23 1.43 1.99
N PHE A 221 18.11 2.13 1.77
CA PHE A 221 18.11 3.61 1.80
C PHE A 221 18.44 4.18 3.17
N GLY A 222 17.96 3.55 4.27
CA GLY A 222 18.31 3.91 5.64
C GLY A 222 19.83 3.86 5.88
N HIS A 223 20.45 2.78 5.43
CA HIS A 223 21.90 2.62 5.52
C HIS A 223 22.68 3.70 4.74
N TYR A 224 22.33 3.92 3.45
CA TYR A 224 23.07 4.87 2.61
C TYR A 224 22.76 6.34 2.89
N LEU A 225 21.51 6.69 3.21
CA LEU A 225 21.12 8.10 3.41
C LEU A 225 21.22 8.56 4.85
N PHE A 226 21.00 7.66 5.81
CA PHE A 226 20.99 7.98 7.24
C PHE A 226 22.12 7.34 8.02
N HIS A 227 23.05 6.62 7.33
CA HIS A 227 24.19 5.91 7.93
C HIS A 227 23.78 4.91 9.04
N GLU A 228 22.59 4.31 8.90
CA GLU A 228 22.13 3.29 9.83
C GLU A 228 23.01 2.03 9.70
N THR A 229 23.37 1.45 10.82
CA THR A 229 24.19 0.22 10.85
C THR A 229 23.27 -0.99 10.67
N LEU A 230 23.62 -1.88 9.75
CA LEU A 230 22.89 -3.13 9.56
C LEU A 230 23.45 -4.21 10.50
N GLY A 231 22.60 -4.69 11.39
CA GLY A 231 22.88 -5.83 12.23
C GLY A 231 22.70 -7.17 11.49
N TRP A 232 23.12 -8.26 12.12
CA TRP A 232 22.97 -9.60 11.54
C TRP A 232 21.50 -10.03 11.37
N GLN A 233 20.61 -9.52 12.22
CA GLN A 233 19.17 -9.82 12.19
C GLN A 233 18.51 -9.18 10.98
N GLU A 234 18.85 -7.92 10.67
CA GLU A 234 18.38 -7.24 9.48
C GLU A 234 18.85 -7.97 8.21
N MET A 235 20.09 -8.43 8.18
CA MET A 235 20.61 -9.21 7.06
C MET A 235 19.87 -10.54 6.90
N ALA A 236 19.57 -11.23 7.99
CA ALA A 236 18.79 -12.47 7.98
C ALA A 236 17.36 -12.23 7.46
N GLY A 237 16.68 -11.16 7.92
CA GLY A 237 15.36 -10.77 7.44
C GLY A 237 15.35 -10.45 5.93
N ILE A 238 16.35 -9.71 5.44
CA ILE A 238 16.55 -9.43 4.02
C ILE A 238 16.67 -10.74 3.21
N ALA A 239 17.51 -11.67 3.67
CA ALA A 239 17.73 -12.95 2.98
C ALA A 239 16.43 -13.77 2.90
N ILE A 240 15.64 -13.82 3.97
CA ILE A 240 14.34 -14.50 4.00
C ILE A 240 13.37 -13.87 2.99
N ILE A 241 13.25 -12.54 2.95
CA ILE A 241 12.35 -11.81 2.04
C ILE A 241 12.74 -12.08 0.58
N ILE A 242 14.03 -11.94 0.25
CA ILE A 242 14.51 -12.17 -1.11
C ILE A 242 14.24 -13.62 -1.53
N THR A 243 14.53 -14.59 -0.66
CA THR A 243 14.30 -16.02 -0.94
C THR A 243 12.81 -16.29 -1.19
N ALA A 244 11.91 -15.77 -0.35
CA ALA A 244 10.47 -15.89 -0.54
C ALA A 244 10.02 -15.29 -1.88
N GLY A 245 10.52 -14.10 -2.23
CA GLY A 245 10.24 -13.44 -3.52
C GLY A 245 10.70 -14.28 -4.72
N LEU A 246 11.92 -14.80 -4.69
CA LEU A 246 12.46 -15.66 -5.75
C LEU A 246 11.65 -16.96 -5.91
N VAL A 247 11.31 -17.63 -4.80
CA VAL A 247 10.46 -18.83 -4.82
C VAL A 247 9.08 -18.53 -5.41
N SER A 248 8.53 -17.33 -5.15
CA SER A 248 7.25 -16.91 -5.74
C SER A 248 7.30 -16.78 -7.26
N ILE A 249 8.42 -16.32 -7.82
CA ILE A 249 8.58 -16.12 -9.27
C ILE A 249 8.86 -17.44 -9.98
N THR A 250 9.80 -18.25 -9.47
CA THR A 250 10.35 -19.40 -10.20
C THR A 250 9.42 -20.60 -10.34
N ARG A 251 8.32 -20.65 -9.61
CA ARG A 251 7.47 -21.86 -9.47
C ARG A 251 5.98 -21.68 -9.74
N ASN A 252 5.60 -20.60 -10.44
CA ASN A 252 4.29 -20.46 -11.06
C ASN A 252 4.44 -20.49 -12.60
N PRO A 253 4.69 -21.64 -13.23
CA PRO A 253 4.43 -21.74 -14.67
C PRO A 253 2.90 -21.73 -14.83
N HIS A 254 2.44 -20.90 -15.70
CA HIS A 254 1.10 -20.60 -16.21
C HIS A 254 -0.03 -21.55 -15.86
#